data_33112c989419a33b6999076364a40c68
#
_entry.id   33112c989419a33b6999076364a40c68
#
_cell.length_a   1.000
_cell.length_b   1.000
_cell.length_c   1.000
_cell.angle_alpha   90.00
_cell.angle_beta   90.00
_cell.angle_gamma   90.00
#
_symmetry.space_group_name_H-M   'P 1'
#
loop_
_entity.id
_entity.type
_entity.pdbx_description
1 polymer ?
#
loop_
_entity_poly.entity_id
_entity_poly.type
_entity_poly.pdbx_seq_one_letter_code
_entity_poly.pdbx_strand_id
1 'polypeptide(L)'
;MFNLKDKKVLLTGASGGIGQSIAELFSEAGAIVGLAARNEEKLKSLASSLKTKSYIFKFDLSNIENLETFVEEADKTMEGIDILICNAGITKDTLSMKMKTQDFKDVIDVNLTSTFILNRDMAKKMMRRRYGRIINMASIVGVLGNPGQANYCASKAGMIGMTKSIAQEYASRGITINCIAPGFIKTPMTDVLTDEQKSAMLSKIPEGKFGEPKDIANTAIFLASDEASYITGQTIHVNGGMLMV
;
A
#
# COMPACT_ATOMS: atom_id res chain seq x y z
N MET A 1 -9.51 20.19 1.94
CA MET A 1 -8.79 19.09 1.24
C MET A 1 -7.37 19.11 1.75
N PHE A 2 -6.81 17.97 2.13
CA PHE A 2 -5.42 17.87 2.61
C PHE A 2 -4.46 18.41 1.56
N ASN A 3 -3.45 19.18 1.98
CA ASN A 3 -2.49 19.80 1.08
C ASN A 3 -1.19 19.01 1.08
N LEU A 4 -0.81 18.50 -0.09
CA LEU A 4 0.47 17.81 -0.29
C LEU A 4 1.36 18.54 -1.31
N LYS A 5 1.16 19.86 -1.46
CA LYS A 5 1.93 20.65 -2.42
C LYS A 5 3.43 20.42 -2.24
N ASP A 6 4.09 20.10 -3.35
CA ASP A 6 5.53 19.83 -3.46
C ASP A 6 6.04 18.61 -2.65
N LYS A 7 5.17 17.86 -1.95
CA LYS A 7 5.55 16.61 -1.28
C LYS A 7 5.87 15.54 -2.32
N LYS A 8 6.93 14.81 -2.10
CA LYS A 8 7.43 13.77 -2.99
C LYS A 8 7.00 12.40 -2.48
N VAL A 9 6.22 11.70 -3.28
CA VAL A 9 5.57 10.43 -2.92
C VAL A 9 6.12 9.29 -3.78
N LEU A 10 6.62 8.23 -3.18
CA LEU A 10 6.90 6.97 -3.88
C LEU A 10 5.75 5.99 -3.63
N LEU A 11 5.07 5.58 -4.69
CA LEU A 11 3.93 4.68 -4.66
C LEU A 11 4.25 3.38 -5.39
N THR A 12 4.27 2.26 -4.67
CA THR A 12 4.38 0.93 -5.28
C THR A 12 3.01 0.37 -5.67
N GLY A 13 2.98 -0.47 -6.71
CA GLY A 13 1.71 -1.00 -7.22
C GLY A 13 0.81 0.05 -7.86
N ALA A 14 1.40 1.12 -8.40
CA ALA A 14 0.69 2.25 -8.95
C ALA A 14 -0.23 1.90 -10.14
N SER A 15 0.04 0.79 -10.85
CA SER A 15 -0.76 0.35 -12.01
C SER A 15 -2.04 -0.40 -11.64
N GLY A 16 -2.32 -0.67 -10.36
CA GLY A 16 -3.55 -1.32 -9.89
C GLY A 16 -4.64 -0.29 -9.55
N GLY A 17 -5.91 -0.72 -9.42
CA GLY A 17 -7.05 0.20 -9.22
C GLY A 17 -6.91 1.11 -8.00
N ILE A 18 -6.50 0.57 -6.83
CA ILE A 18 -6.22 1.37 -5.63
C ILE A 18 -5.04 2.30 -5.87
N GLY A 19 -3.94 1.79 -6.47
CA GLY A 19 -2.75 2.57 -6.77
C GLY A 19 -3.02 3.75 -7.71
N GLN A 20 -3.81 3.55 -8.77
CA GLN A 20 -4.23 4.63 -9.66
C GLN A 20 -4.99 5.72 -8.91
N SER A 21 -6.00 5.33 -8.12
CA SER A 21 -6.81 6.28 -7.35
C SER A 21 -5.98 7.07 -6.34
N ILE A 22 -4.97 6.44 -5.71
CA ILE A 22 -4.02 7.12 -4.84
C ILE A 22 -3.19 8.13 -5.65
N ALA A 23 -2.60 7.71 -6.77
CA ALA A 23 -1.77 8.57 -7.60
C ALA A 23 -2.53 9.82 -8.09
N GLU A 24 -3.75 9.64 -8.57
CA GLU A 24 -4.63 10.72 -9.04
C GLU A 24 -4.96 11.71 -7.92
N LEU A 25 -5.42 11.21 -6.76
CA LEU A 25 -5.79 12.05 -5.63
C LEU A 25 -4.59 12.82 -5.05
N PHE A 26 -3.43 12.17 -4.95
CA PHE A 26 -2.21 12.81 -4.46
C PHE A 26 -1.70 13.87 -5.43
N SER A 27 -1.76 13.62 -6.73
CA SER A 27 -1.47 14.62 -7.75
C SER A 27 -2.44 15.80 -7.70
N GLU A 28 -3.73 15.55 -7.47
CA GLU A 28 -4.73 16.62 -7.28
C GLU A 28 -4.46 17.48 -6.04
N ALA A 29 -3.85 16.89 -5.01
CA ALA A 29 -3.42 17.61 -3.80
C ALA A 29 -2.06 18.31 -3.94
N GLY A 30 -1.45 18.28 -5.12
CA GLY A 30 -0.19 18.96 -5.45
C GLY A 30 1.08 18.15 -5.22
N ALA A 31 1.00 16.86 -4.90
CA ALA A 31 2.16 16.01 -4.70
C ALA A 31 2.86 15.65 -6.02
N ILE A 32 4.17 15.49 -5.97
CA ILE A 32 5.00 14.92 -7.04
C ILE A 32 5.04 13.41 -6.84
N VAL A 33 4.57 12.61 -7.81
CA VAL A 33 4.37 11.17 -7.60
C VAL A 33 5.36 10.33 -8.40
N GLY A 34 6.15 9.52 -7.69
CA GLY A 34 6.96 8.43 -8.23
C GLY A 34 6.10 7.16 -8.32
N LEU A 35 5.82 6.72 -9.54
CA LEU A 35 4.96 5.58 -9.86
C LEU A 35 5.81 4.34 -10.08
N ALA A 36 5.72 3.35 -9.19
CA ALA A 36 6.47 2.11 -9.29
C ALA A 36 5.57 0.90 -9.55
N ALA A 37 5.82 0.16 -10.63
CA ALA A 37 5.17 -1.11 -10.97
C ALA A 37 5.93 -1.84 -12.09
N ARG A 38 5.50 -3.08 -12.41
CA ARG A 38 6.09 -3.91 -13.46
C ARG A 38 5.72 -3.47 -14.88
N ASN A 39 4.50 -2.99 -15.07
CA ASN A 39 3.98 -2.62 -16.39
C ASN A 39 4.23 -1.15 -16.69
N GLU A 40 5.29 -0.88 -17.45
CA GLU A 40 5.73 0.46 -17.80
C GLU A 40 4.70 1.24 -18.63
N GLU A 41 3.99 0.59 -19.55
CA GLU A 41 2.99 1.25 -20.39
C GLU A 41 1.80 1.77 -19.57
N LYS A 42 1.35 0.97 -18.60
CA LYS A 42 0.32 1.44 -17.65
C LYS A 42 0.81 2.61 -16.81
N LEU A 43 2.09 2.61 -16.41
CA LEU A 43 2.68 3.73 -15.67
C LEU A 43 2.77 4.99 -16.53
N LYS A 44 3.16 4.88 -17.81
CA LYS A 44 3.18 6.02 -18.74
C LYS A 44 1.78 6.61 -18.97
N SER A 45 0.79 5.73 -19.15
CA SER A 45 -0.60 6.16 -19.29
C SER A 45 -1.10 6.90 -18.04
N LEU A 46 -0.84 6.35 -16.85
CA LEU A 46 -1.20 7.01 -15.60
C LEU A 46 -0.45 8.33 -15.41
N ALA A 47 0.85 8.36 -15.66
CA ALA A 47 1.67 9.56 -15.56
C ALA A 47 1.14 10.71 -16.44
N SER A 48 0.64 10.38 -17.64
CA SER A 48 0.08 11.39 -18.56
C SER A 48 -1.26 11.98 -18.11
N SER A 49 -1.98 11.31 -17.21
CA SER A 49 -3.26 11.79 -16.64
C SER A 49 -3.09 12.62 -15.37
N LEU A 50 -1.90 12.60 -14.76
CA LEU A 50 -1.66 13.34 -13.51
C LEU A 50 -1.49 14.85 -13.76
N LYS A 51 -1.93 15.66 -12.80
CA LYS A 51 -1.87 17.13 -12.85
C LYS A 51 -0.50 17.70 -12.48
N THR A 52 0.31 16.92 -11.77
CA THR A 52 1.64 17.31 -11.28
C THR A 52 2.73 16.50 -11.96
N LYS A 53 3.97 16.92 -11.78
CA LYS A 53 5.14 16.15 -12.22
C LYS A 53 5.10 14.75 -11.63
N SER A 54 5.41 13.75 -12.47
CA SER A 54 5.55 12.37 -12.04
C SER A 54 6.84 11.74 -12.54
N TYR A 55 7.28 10.71 -11.85
CA TYR A 55 8.41 9.86 -12.23
C TYR A 55 7.95 8.43 -12.41
N ILE A 56 8.55 7.70 -13.32
CA ILE A 56 8.21 6.31 -13.62
C ILE A 56 9.38 5.42 -13.22
N PHE A 57 9.06 4.41 -12.40
CA PHE A 57 10.01 3.40 -11.95
C PHE A 57 9.48 2.01 -12.33
N LYS A 58 10.02 1.43 -13.41
CA LYS A 58 9.74 0.04 -13.75
C LYS A 58 10.52 -0.86 -12.82
N PHE A 59 9.83 -1.48 -11.87
CA PHE A 59 10.45 -2.37 -10.89
C PHE A 59 9.51 -3.52 -10.50
N ASP A 60 10.11 -4.71 -10.28
CA ASP A 60 9.41 -5.89 -9.75
C ASP A 60 9.86 -6.14 -8.31
N LEU A 61 8.93 -6.04 -7.36
CA LEU A 61 9.19 -6.24 -5.93
C LEU A 61 9.59 -7.69 -5.58
N SER A 62 9.42 -8.65 -6.49
CA SER A 62 9.97 -10.01 -6.31
C SER A 62 11.49 -10.05 -6.41
N ASN A 63 12.11 -9.02 -6.99
CA ASN A 63 13.55 -8.87 -7.06
C ASN A 63 14.11 -8.28 -5.75
N ILE A 64 14.05 -9.07 -4.68
CA ILE A 64 14.40 -8.66 -3.32
C ILE A 64 15.83 -8.12 -3.22
N GLU A 65 16.78 -8.73 -3.95
CA GLU A 65 18.19 -8.36 -3.91
C GLU A 65 18.48 -6.94 -4.41
N ASN A 66 17.63 -6.42 -5.30
CA ASN A 66 17.81 -5.08 -5.87
C ASN A 66 16.92 -3.99 -5.24
N LEU A 67 16.17 -4.32 -4.17
CA LEU A 67 15.28 -3.35 -3.52
C LEU A 67 16.03 -2.19 -2.88
N GLU A 68 17.19 -2.44 -2.26
CA GLU A 68 18.01 -1.39 -1.66
C GLU A 68 18.50 -0.41 -2.74
N THR A 69 19.00 -0.93 -3.86
CA THR A 69 19.41 -0.12 -5.01
C THR A 69 18.24 0.67 -5.58
N PHE A 70 17.07 0.05 -5.70
CA PHE A 70 15.85 0.73 -6.15
C PHE A 70 15.47 1.92 -5.25
N VAL A 71 15.52 1.76 -3.93
CA VAL A 71 15.25 2.85 -2.98
C VAL A 71 16.27 3.99 -3.13
N GLU A 72 17.56 3.65 -3.29
CA GLU A 72 18.62 4.64 -3.52
C GLU A 72 18.38 5.44 -4.80
N GLU A 73 18.11 4.77 -5.90
CA GLU A 73 17.84 5.40 -7.20
C GLU A 73 16.59 6.27 -7.18
N ALA A 74 15.50 5.78 -6.57
CA ALA A 74 14.26 6.53 -6.47
C ALA A 74 14.42 7.80 -5.62
N ASP A 75 15.06 7.70 -4.45
CA ASP A 75 15.29 8.85 -3.58
C ASP A 75 16.21 9.89 -4.24
N LYS A 76 17.26 9.44 -4.95
CA LYS A 76 18.16 10.32 -5.71
C LYS A 76 17.43 10.99 -6.86
N THR A 77 16.68 10.24 -7.66
CA THR A 77 15.98 10.77 -8.86
C THR A 77 14.91 11.78 -8.49
N MET A 78 14.23 11.56 -7.36
CA MET A 78 13.20 12.46 -6.84
C MET A 78 13.78 13.54 -5.91
N GLU A 79 15.11 13.56 -5.68
CA GLU A 79 15.76 14.51 -4.77
C GLU A 79 15.18 14.49 -3.35
N GLY A 80 14.97 13.27 -2.85
CA GLY A 80 14.36 12.98 -1.56
C GLY A 80 12.88 12.59 -1.67
N ILE A 81 12.43 11.64 -0.84
CA ILE A 81 11.05 11.14 -0.79
C ILE A 81 10.47 11.41 0.60
N ASP A 82 9.36 12.13 0.65
CA ASP A 82 8.66 12.52 1.88
C ASP A 82 7.64 11.48 2.33
N ILE A 83 7.02 10.79 1.36
CA ILE A 83 5.94 9.85 1.59
C ILE A 83 6.22 8.55 0.84
N LEU A 84 6.17 7.41 1.53
CA LEU A 84 6.24 6.09 0.94
C LEU A 84 4.90 5.38 1.08
N ILE A 85 4.36 4.85 -0.03
CA ILE A 85 3.14 4.04 -0.01
C ILE A 85 3.45 2.65 -0.57
N CYS A 86 3.48 1.65 0.31
CA CYS A 86 3.66 0.24 -0.02
C CYS A 86 2.29 -0.37 -0.35
N ASN A 87 1.83 -0.20 -1.58
CA ASN A 87 0.52 -0.71 -2.03
C ASN A 87 0.64 -1.97 -2.90
N ALA A 88 1.78 -2.27 -3.47
CA ALA A 88 1.96 -3.49 -4.25
C ALA A 88 1.75 -4.77 -3.41
N GLY A 89 1.18 -5.78 -4.04
CA GLY A 89 1.02 -7.09 -3.43
C GLY A 89 0.49 -8.10 -4.44
N ILE A 90 0.69 -9.37 -4.11
CA ILE A 90 0.18 -10.52 -4.88
C ILE A 90 -0.61 -11.46 -3.98
N THR A 91 -1.48 -12.26 -4.59
CA THR A 91 -2.10 -13.43 -3.98
C THR A 91 -1.75 -14.68 -4.77
N LYS A 92 -1.70 -15.83 -4.11
CA LYS A 92 -1.63 -17.16 -4.70
C LYS A 92 -2.54 -18.06 -3.87
N ASP A 93 -3.82 -17.96 -4.18
CA ASP A 93 -4.90 -18.51 -3.35
C ASP A 93 -5.09 -20.00 -3.63
N THR A 94 -5.00 -20.82 -2.58
CA THR A 94 -5.34 -22.24 -2.61
C THR A 94 -5.48 -22.76 -1.17
N LEU A 95 -6.26 -23.83 -0.98
CA LEU A 95 -6.42 -24.44 0.34
C LEU A 95 -5.06 -24.89 0.90
N SER A 96 -4.86 -24.73 2.21
CA SER A 96 -3.56 -24.98 2.87
C SER A 96 -2.99 -26.37 2.58
N MET A 97 -3.84 -27.39 2.50
CA MET A 97 -3.42 -28.77 2.18
C MET A 97 -2.85 -28.92 0.74
N LYS A 98 -3.14 -28.00 -0.17
CA LYS A 98 -2.66 -27.98 -1.56
C LYS A 98 -1.67 -26.86 -1.84
N MET A 99 -1.43 -25.97 -0.88
CA MET A 99 -0.54 -24.83 -1.05
C MET A 99 0.91 -25.29 -1.13
N LYS A 100 1.57 -24.95 -2.24
CA LYS A 100 3.00 -25.22 -2.38
C LYS A 100 3.80 -24.28 -1.49
N THR A 101 4.87 -24.80 -0.89
CA THR A 101 5.79 -23.99 -0.08
C THR A 101 6.33 -22.79 -0.86
N GLN A 102 6.57 -22.95 -2.18
CA GLN A 102 7.05 -21.86 -3.01
C GLN A 102 5.99 -20.74 -3.14
N ASP A 103 4.70 -21.08 -3.33
CA ASP A 103 3.64 -20.08 -3.41
C ASP A 103 3.46 -19.32 -2.09
N PHE A 104 3.69 -19.99 -0.96
CA PHE A 104 3.72 -19.33 0.34
C PHE A 104 4.87 -18.34 0.43
N LYS A 105 6.11 -18.78 0.11
CA LYS A 105 7.30 -17.93 0.13
C LYS A 105 7.18 -16.73 -0.80
N ASP A 106 6.74 -16.93 -2.04
CA ASP A 106 6.60 -15.85 -3.02
C ASP A 106 5.66 -14.73 -2.52
N VAL A 107 4.55 -15.09 -1.86
CA VAL A 107 3.62 -14.11 -1.29
C VAL A 107 4.24 -13.39 -0.09
N ILE A 108 4.96 -14.10 0.79
CA ILE A 108 5.68 -13.48 1.91
C ILE A 108 6.75 -12.53 1.37
N ASP A 109 7.54 -12.94 0.40
CA ASP A 109 8.62 -12.13 -0.15
C ASP A 109 8.11 -10.85 -0.80
N VAL A 110 7.11 -10.95 -1.67
CA VAL A 110 6.57 -9.77 -2.36
C VAL A 110 5.77 -8.86 -1.44
N ASN A 111 4.97 -9.41 -0.51
CA ASN A 111 4.08 -8.58 0.29
C ASN A 111 4.71 -8.08 1.60
N LEU A 112 5.55 -8.90 2.25
CA LEU A 112 6.07 -8.58 3.58
C LEU A 112 7.57 -8.26 3.55
N THR A 113 8.41 -9.15 2.99
CA THR A 113 9.86 -8.94 2.95
C THR A 113 10.21 -7.68 2.17
N SER A 114 9.60 -7.49 0.99
CA SER A 114 9.83 -6.27 0.20
C SER A 114 9.37 -5.01 0.93
N THR A 115 8.21 -5.07 1.58
CA THR A 115 7.68 -3.93 2.36
C THR A 115 8.60 -3.60 3.54
N PHE A 116 9.15 -4.60 4.21
CA PHE A 116 10.14 -4.37 5.27
C PHE A 116 11.37 -3.63 4.74
N ILE A 117 11.95 -4.07 3.64
CA ILE A 117 13.13 -3.45 3.03
C ILE A 117 12.84 -2.00 2.63
N LEU A 118 11.70 -1.77 1.95
CA LEU A 118 11.27 -0.43 1.56
C LEU A 118 11.09 0.49 2.78
N ASN A 119 10.42 0.00 3.84
CA ASN A 119 10.22 0.77 5.08
C ASN A 119 11.54 1.10 5.75
N ARG A 120 12.43 0.09 5.93
CA ARG A 120 13.73 0.24 6.58
C ARG A 120 14.59 1.28 5.88
N ASP A 121 14.75 1.15 4.58
CA ASP A 121 15.71 1.97 3.84
C ASP A 121 15.17 3.38 3.58
N MET A 122 13.87 3.51 3.34
CA MET A 122 13.25 4.82 3.24
C MET A 122 13.26 5.56 4.60
N ALA A 123 12.94 4.86 5.70
CA ALA A 123 12.99 5.46 7.04
C ALA A 123 14.39 5.98 7.40
N LYS A 124 15.48 5.28 7.02
CA LYS A 124 16.87 5.76 7.20
C LYS A 124 17.08 7.11 6.49
N LYS A 125 16.52 7.32 5.31
CA LYS A 125 16.63 8.56 4.53
C LYS A 125 15.76 9.67 5.14
N MET A 126 14.53 9.37 5.49
CA MET A 126 13.58 10.27 6.14
C MET A 126 14.09 10.73 7.51
N MET A 127 14.76 9.85 8.27
CA MET A 127 15.32 10.17 9.58
C MET A 127 16.31 11.34 9.53
N ARG A 128 17.12 11.43 8.47
CA ARG A 128 18.09 12.54 8.29
C ARG A 128 17.39 13.88 8.08
N ARG A 129 16.21 13.87 7.45
CA ARG A 129 15.38 15.06 7.19
C ARG A 129 14.41 15.37 8.34
N ARG A 130 14.27 14.43 9.32
CA ARG A 130 13.31 14.50 10.44
C ARG A 130 11.87 14.69 9.99
N TYR A 131 11.52 14.11 8.86
CA TYR A 131 10.19 14.10 8.29
C TYR A 131 9.99 12.84 7.45
N GLY A 132 8.83 12.20 7.61
CA GLY A 132 8.43 11.07 6.78
C GLY A 132 7.04 10.57 7.10
N ARG A 133 6.37 10.06 6.07
CA ARG A 133 5.09 9.35 6.16
C ARG A 133 5.20 8.03 5.43
N ILE A 134 4.99 6.92 6.12
CA ILE A 134 5.02 5.59 5.51
C ILE A 134 3.64 4.95 5.70
N ILE A 135 3.05 4.48 4.62
CA ILE A 135 1.72 3.87 4.61
C ILE A 135 1.84 2.49 3.97
N ASN A 136 1.55 1.46 4.74
CA ASN A 136 1.56 0.06 4.31
C ASN A 136 0.14 -0.42 4.02
N MET A 137 -0.10 -0.93 2.82
CA MET A 137 -1.40 -1.47 2.44
C MET A 137 -1.55 -2.90 2.98
N ALA A 138 -2.16 -3.02 4.15
CA ALA A 138 -2.52 -4.29 4.77
C ALA A 138 -3.78 -4.89 4.10
N SER A 139 -4.62 -5.56 4.83
CA SER A 139 -5.93 -6.07 4.41
C SER A 139 -6.73 -6.52 5.63
N ILE A 140 -8.05 -6.47 5.53
CA ILE A 140 -8.96 -7.02 6.52
C ILE A 140 -8.67 -8.51 6.81
N VAL A 141 -8.27 -9.28 5.79
CA VAL A 141 -7.97 -10.72 5.94
C VAL A 141 -6.71 -10.99 6.76
N GLY A 142 -5.84 -10.00 6.93
CA GLY A 142 -4.72 -10.07 7.87
C GLY A 142 -5.16 -10.13 9.34
N VAL A 143 -6.41 -9.75 9.63
CA VAL A 143 -7.01 -9.80 10.98
C VAL A 143 -8.01 -10.94 11.08
N LEU A 144 -8.92 -11.07 10.10
CA LEU A 144 -9.99 -12.06 10.12
C LEU A 144 -9.53 -13.47 9.70
N GLY A 145 -8.49 -13.57 8.86
CA GLY A 145 -8.22 -14.76 8.09
C GLY A 145 -9.20 -14.93 6.92
N ASN A 146 -8.84 -15.78 5.95
CA ASN A 146 -9.73 -16.19 4.86
C ASN A 146 -9.33 -17.58 4.35
N PRO A 147 -10.25 -18.53 4.20
CA PRO A 147 -9.95 -19.83 3.62
C PRO A 147 -9.27 -19.70 2.26
N GLY A 148 -8.22 -20.49 2.03
CA GLY A 148 -7.44 -20.46 0.78
C GLY A 148 -6.36 -19.37 0.72
N GLN A 149 -6.23 -18.50 1.72
CA GLN A 149 -5.30 -17.37 1.72
C GLN A 149 -4.29 -17.40 2.88
N ALA A 150 -3.86 -18.57 3.32
CA ALA A 150 -2.94 -18.68 4.46
C ALA A 150 -1.66 -17.86 4.28
N ASN A 151 -1.06 -17.86 3.07
CA ASN A 151 0.10 -17.06 2.70
C ASN A 151 -0.20 -15.53 2.74
N TYR A 152 -1.30 -15.13 2.12
CA TYR A 152 -1.69 -13.72 2.04
C TYR A 152 -2.06 -13.16 3.42
N CYS A 153 -2.87 -13.91 4.19
CA CYS A 153 -3.23 -13.55 5.57
C CYS A 153 -1.97 -13.41 6.43
N ALA A 154 -1.04 -14.37 6.36
CA ALA A 154 0.21 -14.30 7.09
C ALA A 154 1.03 -13.06 6.73
N SER A 155 1.14 -12.74 5.42
CA SER A 155 1.85 -11.55 4.96
C SER A 155 1.24 -10.24 5.48
N LYS A 156 -0.10 -10.14 5.46
CA LYS A 156 -0.80 -8.93 5.89
C LYS A 156 -0.88 -8.79 7.41
N ALA A 157 -1.00 -9.88 8.15
CA ALA A 157 -0.88 -9.89 9.61
C ALA A 157 0.54 -9.52 10.07
N GLY A 158 1.56 -10.09 9.42
CA GLY A 158 2.97 -9.74 9.65
C GLY A 158 3.25 -8.26 9.37
N MET A 159 2.67 -7.70 8.33
CA MET A 159 2.79 -6.27 7.99
C MET A 159 2.24 -5.36 9.10
N ILE A 160 1.10 -5.71 9.69
CA ILE A 160 0.51 -4.97 10.81
C ILE A 160 1.45 -5.01 12.04
N GLY A 161 1.97 -6.18 12.40
CA GLY A 161 2.92 -6.33 13.51
C GLY A 161 4.23 -5.59 13.27
N MET A 162 4.81 -5.74 12.08
CA MET A 162 6.01 -5.05 11.64
C MET A 162 5.85 -3.52 11.70
N THR A 163 4.71 -3.01 11.22
CA THR A 163 4.42 -1.57 11.24
C THR A 163 4.45 -0.99 12.65
N LYS A 164 3.87 -1.69 13.63
CA LYS A 164 3.89 -1.26 15.04
C LYS A 164 5.31 -1.18 15.60
N SER A 165 6.15 -2.17 15.29
CA SER A 165 7.54 -2.20 15.75
C SER A 165 8.36 -1.04 15.16
N ILE A 166 8.35 -0.90 13.83
CA ILE A 166 9.13 0.12 13.14
C ILE A 166 8.64 1.53 13.50
N ALA A 167 7.33 1.71 13.70
CA ALA A 167 6.76 3.00 14.15
C ALA A 167 7.35 3.47 15.48
N GLN A 168 7.54 2.57 16.45
CA GLN A 168 8.16 2.89 17.73
C GLN A 168 9.62 3.33 17.58
N GLU A 169 10.37 2.73 16.65
CA GLU A 169 11.79 3.05 16.43
C GLU A 169 11.98 4.46 15.84
N TYR A 170 11.04 4.91 14.98
CA TYR A 170 11.22 6.13 14.21
C TYR A 170 10.33 7.32 14.64
N ALA A 171 9.36 7.12 15.55
CA ALA A 171 8.44 8.17 15.98
C ALA A 171 9.17 9.44 16.49
N SER A 172 10.24 9.29 17.29
CA SER A 172 11.03 10.41 17.80
C SER A 172 11.81 11.20 16.72
N ARG A 173 11.79 10.70 15.49
CA ARG A 173 12.43 11.31 14.32
C ARG A 173 11.47 12.06 13.40
N GLY A 174 10.20 12.24 13.81
CA GLY A 174 9.19 12.93 13.01
C GLY A 174 8.63 12.06 11.86
N ILE A 175 8.77 10.74 11.97
CA ILE A 175 8.29 9.79 10.96
C ILE A 175 7.08 9.05 11.53
N THR A 176 5.98 9.03 10.78
CA THR A 176 4.82 8.18 11.09
C THR A 176 4.77 6.99 10.15
N ILE A 177 4.43 5.82 10.68
CA ILE A 177 4.31 4.58 9.92
C ILE A 177 3.00 3.91 10.30
N ASN A 178 2.07 3.78 9.33
CA ASN A 178 0.74 3.27 9.57
C ASN A 178 0.33 2.22 8.52
N CYS A 179 -0.68 1.42 8.84
CA CYS A 179 -1.35 0.54 7.90
C CYS A 179 -2.73 1.10 7.51
N ILE A 180 -3.12 0.82 6.28
CA ILE A 180 -4.53 0.82 5.88
C ILE A 180 -4.92 -0.63 5.64
N ALA A 181 -6.05 -1.07 6.19
CA ALA A 181 -6.61 -2.40 6.00
C ALA A 181 -7.93 -2.31 5.21
N PRO A 182 -7.87 -2.38 3.87
CA PRO A 182 -9.07 -2.39 3.04
C PRO A 182 -9.92 -3.63 3.30
N GLY A 183 -11.25 -3.47 3.21
CA GLY A 183 -12.19 -4.55 3.00
C GLY A 183 -12.27 -4.96 1.52
N PHE A 184 -13.47 -5.31 1.07
CA PHE A 184 -13.72 -5.57 -0.35
C PHE A 184 -13.88 -4.26 -1.10
N ILE A 185 -12.94 -4.00 -2.03
CA ILE A 185 -12.88 -2.80 -2.85
C ILE A 185 -13.14 -3.18 -4.31
N LYS A 186 -13.96 -2.41 -5.02
CA LYS A 186 -14.19 -2.59 -6.46
C LYS A 186 -12.89 -2.36 -7.22
N THR A 187 -12.43 -3.40 -7.86
CA THR A 187 -11.22 -3.41 -8.70
C THR A 187 -11.43 -4.43 -9.82
N PRO A 188 -10.64 -4.42 -10.88
CA PRO A 188 -10.71 -5.48 -11.90
C PRO A 188 -10.63 -6.91 -11.33
N MET A 189 -10.07 -7.08 -10.14
CA MET A 189 -10.02 -8.38 -9.44
C MET A 189 -11.39 -8.80 -8.89
N THR A 190 -12.24 -7.88 -8.49
CA THR A 190 -13.61 -8.17 -7.98
C THR A 190 -14.65 -8.23 -9.10
N ASP A 191 -14.35 -7.67 -10.27
CA ASP A 191 -15.29 -7.65 -11.40
C ASP A 191 -15.53 -9.04 -12.00
N VAL A 192 -14.54 -9.94 -11.87
CA VAL A 192 -14.63 -11.32 -12.39
C VAL A 192 -15.41 -12.27 -11.47
N LEU A 193 -15.88 -11.82 -10.32
CA LEU A 193 -16.68 -12.63 -9.39
C LEU A 193 -18.10 -12.83 -9.93
N THR A 194 -18.67 -14.04 -9.70
CA THR A 194 -20.08 -14.31 -10.02
C THR A 194 -21.04 -13.51 -9.13
N ASP A 195 -22.28 -13.35 -9.53
CA ASP A 195 -23.27 -12.61 -8.75
C ASP A 195 -23.55 -13.27 -7.39
N GLU A 196 -23.49 -14.61 -7.31
CA GLU A 196 -23.62 -15.34 -6.05
C GLU A 196 -22.44 -15.04 -5.13
N GLN A 197 -21.21 -15.00 -5.67
CA GLN A 197 -20.01 -14.65 -4.90
C GLN A 197 -20.08 -13.20 -4.39
N LYS A 198 -20.49 -12.27 -5.27
CA LYS A 198 -20.69 -10.85 -4.89
C LYS A 198 -21.74 -10.72 -3.81
N SER A 199 -22.87 -11.38 -3.93
CA SER A 199 -23.95 -11.37 -2.94
C SER A 199 -23.49 -11.92 -1.59
N ALA A 200 -22.77 -13.05 -1.59
CA ALA A 200 -22.21 -13.65 -0.37
C ALA A 200 -21.15 -12.76 0.32
N MET A 201 -20.42 -11.95 -0.44
CA MET A 201 -19.48 -10.96 0.11
C MET A 201 -20.23 -9.74 0.66
N LEU A 202 -21.21 -9.22 -0.08
CA LEU A 202 -22.02 -8.06 0.31
C LEU A 202 -22.78 -8.32 1.60
N SER A 203 -23.30 -9.53 1.82
CA SER A 203 -24.00 -9.88 3.06
C SER A 203 -23.14 -9.78 4.34
N LYS A 204 -21.80 -9.76 4.19
CA LYS A 204 -20.85 -9.59 5.29
C LYS A 204 -20.47 -8.14 5.56
N ILE A 205 -20.90 -7.21 4.71
CA ILE A 205 -20.57 -5.78 4.81
C ILE A 205 -21.79 -5.04 5.33
N PRO A 206 -21.79 -4.49 6.57
CA PRO A 206 -22.93 -3.75 7.11
C PRO A 206 -23.40 -2.59 6.24
N GLU A 207 -22.48 -1.89 5.55
CA GLU A 207 -22.82 -0.81 4.61
C GLU A 207 -23.53 -1.30 3.33
N GLY A 208 -23.57 -2.63 3.08
CA GLY A 208 -24.29 -3.27 1.97
C GLY A 208 -23.71 -3.00 0.57
N LYS A 209 -22.51 -2.43 0.49
CA LYS A 209 -21.81 -2.17 -0.78
C LYS A 209 -20.31 -2.44 -0.67
N PHE A 210 -19.65 -2.69 -1.80
CA PHE A 210 -18.19 -2.66 -1.88
C PHE A 210 -17.68 -1.23 -1.77
N GLY A 211 -16.51 -1.07 -1.13
CA GLY A 211 -15.79 0.21 -1.16
C GLY A 211 -15.26 0.52 -2.56
N GLU A 212 -15.01 1.78 -2.81
CA GLU A 212 -14.37 2.26 -4.03
C GLU A 212 -12.86 2.48 -3.78
N PRO A 213 -12.00 2.39 -4.80
CA PRO A 213 -10.57 2.73 -4.68
C PRO A 213 -10.33 4.11 -4.04
N LYS A 214 -11.25 5.04 -4.28
CA LYS A 214 -11.20 6.40 -3.73
C LYS A 214 -11.34 6.42 -2.20
N ASP A 215 -12.05 5.48 -1.60
CA ASP A 215 -12.19 5.40 -0.14
C ASP A 215 -10.83 5.12 0.51
N ILE A 216 -10.04 4.26 -0.13
CA ILE A 216 -8.67 3.97 0.30
C ILE A 216 -7.74 5.16 0.05
N ALA A 217 -7.85 5.79 -1.12
CA ALA A 217 -7.06 6.98 -1.46
C ALA A 217 -7.31 8.15 -0.49
N ASN A 218 -8.58 8.37 -0.07
CA ASN A 218 -8.95 9.38 0.92
C ASN A 218 -8.31 9.11 2.30
N THR A 219 -8.24 7.85 2.71
CA THR A 219 -7.56 7.47 3.95
C THR A 219 -6.04 7.64 3.82
N ALA A 220 -5.49 7.27 2.67
CA ALA A 220 -4.07 7.40 2.41
C ALA A 220 -3.62 8.88 2.42
N ILE A 221 -4.37 9.78 1.80
CA ILE A 221 -4.01 11.21 1.78
C ILE A 221 -4.10 11.83 3.17
N PHE A 222 -5.08 11.45 3.99
CA PHE A 222 -5.14 11.86 5.40
C PHE A 222 -3.90 11.41 6.16
N LEU A 223 -3.52 10.12 6.11
CA LEU A 223 -2.35 9.60 6.80
C LEU A 223 -1.02 10.19 6.27
N ALA A 224 -0.99 10.65 5.03
CA ALA A 224 0.15 11.30 4.41
C ALA A 224 0.31 12.77 4.80
N SER A 225 -0.76 13.39 5.29
CA SER A 225 -0.81 14.82 5.60
C SER A 225 -0.21 15.16 6.97
N ASP A 226 -0.01 16.45 7.23
CA ASP A 226 0.49 16.93 8.51
C ASP A 226 -0.57 16.85 9.62
N GLU A 227 -1.86 16.79 9.27
CA GLU A 227 -2.98 16.58 10.18
C GLU A 227 -2.93 15.21 10.87
N ALA A 228 -2.27 14.22 10.25
CA ALA A 228 -2.05 12.89 10.84
C ALA A 228 -0.71 12.75 11.58
N SER A 229 -0.01 13.85 11.87
CA SER A 229 1.35 13.82 12.44
C SER A 229 1.47 13.14 13.81
N TYR A 230 0.36 12.98 14.54
CA TYR A 230 0.31 12.29 15.84
C TYR A 230 -0.25 10.86 15.74
N ILE A 231 -0.48 10.34 14.52
CA ILE A 231 -0.97 8.99 14.25
C ILE A 231 0.20 8.15 13.75
N THR A 232 0.65 7.18 14.55
CA THR A 232 1.71 6.25 14.15
C THR A 232 1.48 4.87 14.79
N GLY A 233 1.91 3.80 14.09
CA GLY A 233 1.72 2.41 14.51
C GLY A 233 0.27 1.92 14.41
N GLN A 234 -0.63 2.70 13.78
CA GLN A 234 -2.05 2.36 13.70
C GLN A 234 -2.38 1.57 12.42
N THR A 235 -3.48 0.81 12.51
CA THR A 235 -4.12 0.19 11.35
C THR A 235 -5.50 0.80 11.19
N ILE A 236 -5.70 1.56 10.12
CA ILE A 236 -7.00 2.15 9.80
C ILE A 236 -7.78 1.18 8.92
N HIS A 237 -8.90 0.69 9.45
CA HIS A 237 -9.79 -0.22 8.76
C HIS A 237 -10.76 0.55 7.86
N VAL A 238 -10.78 0.23 6.56
CA VAL A 238 -11.66 0.86 5.55
C VAL A 238 -12.44 -0.25 4.86
N ASN A 239 -13.56 -0.67 5.46
CA ASN A 239 -14.21 -1.94 5.12
C ASN A 239 -15.74 -1.94 5.23
N GLY A 240 -16.40 -0.77 5.32
CA GLY A 240 -17.86 -0.68 5.40
C GLY A 240 -18.48 -1.34 6.64
N GLY A 241 -17.70 -1.44 7.73
CA GLY A 241 -18.12 -2.07 8.97
C GLY A 241 -17.97 -3.59 9.01
N MET A 242 -17.36 -4.22 8.00
CA MET A 242 -17.15 -5.68 7.95
C MET A 242 -16.29 -6.18 9.13
N LEU A 243 -15.39 -5.36 9.62
CA LEU A 243 -14.60 -5.61 10.83
C LEU A 243 -14.49 -4.31 11.65
N MET A 244 -14.87 -4.42 12.94
CA MET A 244 -14.77 -3.34 13.92
C MET A 244 -13.83 -3.82 15.05
N VAL A 245 -12.65 -3.19 15.19
CA VAL A 245 -11.60 -3.51 16.18
C VAL A 245 -11.05 -2.24 16.80
#